data_3a35d16eb41e581ea8c49e93a9c56c08
#
_entry.id   3a35d16eb41e581ea8c49e93a9c56c08
#
_cell.length_a   1.000
_cell.length_b   1.000
_cell.length_c   1.000
_cell.angle_alpha   90.00
_cell.angle_beta   90.00
_cell.angle_gamma   90.00
#
_symmetry.space_group_name_H-M   'P 1'
#
loop_
_entity.id
_entity.type
_entity.pdbx_description
1 polymer ?
#
loop_
_entity_poly.entity_id
_entity_poly.type
_entity_poly.pdbx_seq_one_letter_code
_entity_poly.pdbx_strand_id
1 'polypeptide(L)'
;MKCISISELNNAAKNPEELILAGENLYADQLSAAAQRIYAERAERPVVLISGPSGSGKTTSAIRIGQLLRDNGCNAHIVSMDNYFLPMEENEAARDENGNIDFESPLRLDIPLFKRQLEKLFRCEEIEIPSFDFAAQARRKGMPLKRKQGDLVIIEGIHALNPMVTGESESFTNCIYVSVRTRLCDASGELLHPSKIRLMRRLMRDKLYRGRSLAETFEFFRSVERGENLYIMPYKQRANFDIDTFIEYEPLVYRDILLPDLARASQEYAGYADYADIERFLKALSPLEQGLVPDNSLIREFIG
;
A
#
# COMPACT_ATOMS: atom_id res chain seq x y z
N MET A 1 -14.05 -2.75 14.70
CA MET A 1 -12.70 -2.19 14.48
C MET A 1 -11.81 -2.79 15.56
N LYS A 2 -10.69 -3.46 15.15
CA LYS A 2 -9.76 -4.09 16.10
C LYS A 2 -8.88 -3.00 16.74
N CYS A 3 -8.72 -3.02 18.06
CA CYS A 3 -7.75 -2.21 18.79
C CYS A 3 -6.86 -3.17 19.61
N ILE A 4 -5.58 -2.89 19.64
CA ILE A 4 -4.59 -3.63 20.43
C ILE A 4 -3.95 -2.63 21.38
N SER A 5 -3.95 -2.92 22.68
CA SER A 5 -3.29 -2.05 23.64
C SER A 5 -1.77 -2.23 23.58
N ILE A 6 -1.05 -1.15 23.86
CA ILE A 6 0.42 -1.20 23.98
C ILE A 6 0.85 -2.22 25.05
N SER A 7 0.08 -2.34 26.15
CA SER A 7 0.39 -3.30 27.20
C SER A 7 0.25 -4.76 26.76
N GLU A 8 -0.78 -5.08 25.97
CA GLU A 8 -0.93 -6.42 25.36
C GLU A 8 0.24 -6.71 24.43
N LEU A 9 0.60 -5.74 23.56
CA LEU A 9 1.69 -5.89 22.61
C LEU A 9 3.05 -6.06 23.31
N ASN A 10 3.33 -5.26 24.35
CA ASN A 10 4.54 -5.39 25.16
C ASN A 10 4.60 -6.72 25.92
N ASN A 11 3.46 -7.24 26.37
CA ASN A 11 3.42 -8.56 26.99
C ASN A 11 3.68 -9.69 25.97
N ALA A 12 3.09 -9.60 24.78
CA ALA A 12 3.32 -10.55 23.70
C ALA A 12 4.78 -10.52 23.20
N ALA A 13 5.44 -9.36 23.24
CA ALA A 13 6.85 -9.22 22.89
C ALA A 13 7.83 -10.03 23.76
N LYS A 14 7.39 -10.54 24.93
CA LYS A 14 8.20 -11.45 25.74
C LYS A 14 8.42 -12.82 25.08
N ASN A 15 7.53 -13.19 24.15
CA ASN A 15 7.62 -14.39 23.32
C ASN A 15 7.66 -13.98 21.84
N PRO A 16 8.78 -13.43 21.35
CA PRO A 16 8.85 -12.80 20.03
C PRO A 16 8.55 -13.78 18.88
N GLU A 17 8.97 -15.03 18.98
CA GLU A 17 8.72 -16.03 17.94
C GLU A 17 7.21 -16.30 17.77
N GLU A 18 6.48 -16.43 18.88
CA GLU A 18 5.03 -16.67 18.87
C GLU A 18 4.29 -15.44 18.32
N LEU A 19 4.68 -14.23 18.73
CA LEU A 19 4.10 -12.97 18.25
C LEU A 19 4.31 -12.78 16.74
N ILE A 20 5.53 -13.04 16.25
CA ILE A 20 5.86 -12.95 14.84
C ILE A 20 5.04 -13.95 14.04
N LEU A 21 5.03 -15.21 14.46
CA LEU A 21 4.28 -16.27 13.78
C LEU A 21 2.78 -15.96 13.71
N ALA A 22 2.20 -15.47 14.81
CA ALA A 22 0.78 -15.10 14.86
C ALA A 22 0.48 -13.94 13.89
N GLY A 23 1.31 -12.89 13.87
CA GLY A 23 1.15 -11.75 12.97
C GLY A 23 1.26 -12.13 11.50
N GLU A 24 2.26 -12.94 11.12
CA GLU A 24 2.43 -13.42 9.75
C GLU A 24 1.29 -14.34 9.31
N ASN A 25 0.84 -15.26 10.17
CA ASN A 25 -0.27 -16.15 9.87
C ASN A 25 -1.57 -15.38 9.65
N LEU A 26 -1.88 -14.39 10.50
CA LEU A 26 -3.10 -13.57 10.35
C LEU A 26 -3.14 -12.85 8.99
N TYR A 27 -2.01 -12.35 8.54
CA TYR A 27 -1.91 -11.73 7.22
C TYR A 27 -2.00 -12.76 6.10
N ALA A 28 -1.29 -13.90 6.21
CA ALA A 28 -1.31 -14.98 5.23
C ALA A 28 -2.73 -15.57 5.04
N ASP A 29 -3.48 -15.74 6.11
CA ASP A 29 -4.87 -16.23 6.07
C ASP A 29 -5.79 -15.30 5.27
N GLN A 30 -5.64 -13.99 5.45
CA GLN A 30 -6.41 -13.01 4.68
C GLN A 30 -6.08 -13.08 3.18
N LEU A 31 -4.79 -13.22 2.83
CA LEU A 31 -4.36 -13.36 1.44
C LEU A 31 -4.86 -14.66 0.83
N SER A 32 -4.83 -15.76 1.58
CA SER A 32 -5.32 -17.07 1.14
C SER A 32 -6.84 -17.03 0.88
N ALA A 33 -7.60 -16.44 1.77
CA ALA A 33 -9.05 -16.26 1.59
C ALA A 33 -9.36 -15.39 0.36
N ALA A 34 -8.58 -14.30 0.16
CA ALA A 34 -8.69 -13.46 -1.02
C ALA A 34 -8.39 -14.23 -2.30
N ALA A 35 -7.27 -14.97 -2.35
CA ALA A 35 -6.87 -15.76 -3.51
C ALA A 35 -7.90 -16.86 -3.85
N GLN A 36 -8.45 -17.55 -2.85
CA GLN A 36 -9.50 -18.56 -3.06
C GLN A 36 -10.76 -17.95 -3.68
N ARG A 37 -11.20 -16.78 -3.21
CA ARG A 37 -12.35 -16.10 -3.76
C ARG A 37 -12.10 -15.63 -5.20
N ILE A 38 -10.96 -15.00 -5.46
CA ILE A 38 -10.55 -14.59 -6.81
C ILE A 38 -10.52 -15.79 -7.75
N TYR A 39 -9.95 -16.91 -7.31
CA TYR A 39 -9.88 -18.13 -8.10
C TYR A 39 -11.26 -18.70 -8.44
N ALA A 40 -12.19 -18.67 -7.48
CA ALA A 40 -13.56 -19.14 -7.70
C ALA A 40 -14.30 -18.29 -8.75
N GLU A 41 -14.10 -16.97 -8.74
CA GLU A 41 -14.77 -16.01 -9.63
C GLU A 41 -14.01 -15.74 -10.95
N ARG A 42 -12.85 -16.39 -11.20
CA ARG A 42 -11.92 -16.05 -12.29
C ARG A 42 -12.50 -16.12 -13.71
N ALA A 43 -13.51 -16.93 -13.93
CA ALA A 43 -14.14 -17.05 -15.24
C ALA A 43 -14.95 -15.81 -15.61
N GLU A 44 -15.64 -15.23 -14.63
CA GLU A 44 -16.50 -14.06 -14.78
C GLU A 44 -15.73 -12.77 -14.54
N ARG A 45 -14.81 -12.78 -13.57
CA ARG A 45 -14.03 -11.62 -13.12
C ARG A 45 -12.52 -11.86 -13.21
N PRO A 46 -11.98 -11.92 -14.44
CA PRO A 46 -10.57 -12.25 -14.66
C PRO A 46 -9.59 -11.11 -14.32
N VAL A 47 -10.08 -9.93 -13.98
CA VAL A 47 -9.24 -8.80 -13.60
C VAL A 47 -9.42 -8.50 -12.11
N VAL A 48 -8.31 -8.33 -11.40
CA VAL A 48 -8.28 -7.99 -9.98
C VAL A 48 -7.73 -6.57 -9.83
N LEU A 49 -8.48 -5.69 -9.20
CA LEU A 49 -8.10 -4.31 -8.92
C LEU A 49 -7.77 -4.16 -7.44
N ILE A 50 -6.51 -3.85 -7.12
CA ILE A 50 -6.05 -3.70 -5.73
C ILE A 50 -5.74 -2.22 -5.47
N SER A 51 -6.55 -1.59 -4.64
CA SER A 51 -6.36 -0.21 -4.20
C SER A 51 -6.04 -0.12 -2.72
N GLY A 52 -5.57 1.03 -2.33
CA GLY A 52 -5.26 1.39 -0.94
C GLY A 52 -4.28 2.54 -0.88
N PRO A 53 -4.15 3.21 0.25
CA PRO A 53 -3.31 4.39 0.38
C PRO A 53 -1.81 4.04 0.30
N SER A 54 -0.98 5.06 0.13
CA SER A 54 0.48 4.89 0.10
C SER A 54 0.99 4.29 1.42
N GLY A 55 1.91 3.31 1.32
CA GLY A 55 2.45 2.59 2.49
C GLY A 55 1.50 1.53 3.08
N SER A 56 0.42 1.18 2.38
CA SER A 56 -0.51 0.13 2.82
C SER A 56 -0.07 -1.31 2.50
N GLY A 57 1.01 -1.52 1.74
CA GLY A 57 1.47 -2.86 1.34
C GLY A 57 0.72 -3.45 0.15
N LYS A 58 0.14 -2.62 -0.73
CA LYS A 58 -0.57 -3.08 -1.94
C LYS A 58 0.27 -3.97 -2.84
N THR A 59 1.47 -3.51 -3.16
CA THR A 59 2.37 -4.20 -4.09
C THR A 59 2.76 -5.58 -3.55
N THR A 60 3.14 -5.65 -2.27
CA THR A 60 3.45 -6.91 -1.59
C THR A 60 2.23 -7.84 -1.55
N SER A 61 1.03 -7.31 -1.24
CA SER A 61 -0.21 -8.09 -1.26
C SER A 61 -0.53 -8.61 -2.66
N ALA A 62 -0.37 -7.79 -3.71
CA ALA A 62 -0.60 -8.19 -5.10
C ALA A 62 0.35 -9.33 -5.54
N ILE A 63 1.64 -9.22 -5.19
CA ILE A 63 2.66 -10.24 -5.50
C ILE A 63 2.31 -11.56 -4.80
N ARG A 64 1.97 -11.53 -3.51
CA ARG A 64 1.64 -12.73 -2.73
C ARG A 64 0.35 -13.39 -3.19
N ILE A 65 -0.72 -12.62 -3.46
CA ILE A 65 -1.96 -13.15 -4.05
C ILE A 65 -1.67 -13.79 -5.40
N GLY A 66 -0.87 -13.12 -6.25
CA GLY A 66 -0.45 -13.66 -7.53
C GLY A 66 0.33 -14.97 -7.41
N GLN A 67 1.17 -15.12 -6.39
CA GLN A 67 1.88 -16.38 -6.11
C GLN A 67 0.91 -17.49 -5.68
N LEU A 68 0.02 -17.19 -4.71
CA LEU A 68 -1.00 -18.16 -4.27
C LEU A 68 -1.89 -18.66 -5.42
N LEU A 69 -2.24 -17.77 -6.36
CA LEU A 69 -3.00 -18.15 -7.55
C LEU A 69 -2.18 -19.06 -8.49
N ARG A 70 -0.90 -18.77 -8.71
CA ARG A 70 0.00 -19.62 -9.52
C ARG A 70 0.20 -20.99 -8.89
N ASP A 71 0.37 -21.07 -7.58
CA ASP A 71 0.51 -22.32 -6.84
C ASP A 71 -0.75 -23.20 -6.95
N ASN A 72 -1.92 -22.56 -7.15
CA ASN A 72 -3.19 -23.23 -7.47
C ASN A 72 -3.39 -23.48 -9.00
N GLY A 73 -2.35 -23.35 -9.81
CA GLY A 73 -2.39 -23.64 -11.25
C GLY A 73 -3.06 -22.56 -12.10
N CYS A 74 -3.28 -21.34 -11.55
CA CYS A 74 -3.83 -20.22 -12.29
C CYS A 74 -2.74 -19.19 -12.57
N ASN A 75 -2.43 -18.96 -13.85
CA ASN A 75 -1.47 -17.95 -14.22
C ASN A 75 -2.01 -16.55 -13.89
N ALA A 76 -1.23 -15.75 -13.15
CA ALA A 76 -1.59 -14.41 -12.72
C ALA A 76 -0.50 -13.40 -13.11
N HIS A 77 -0.87 -12.45 -13.96
CA HIS A 77 -0.03 -11.33 -14.37
C HIS A 77 -0.21 -10.16 -13.40
N ILE A 78 0.89 -9.54 -13.00
CA ILE A 78 0.85 -8.37 -12.09
C ILE A 78 1.23 -7.14 -12.87
N VAL A 79 0.39 -6.10 -12.80
CA VAL A 79 0.59 -4.81 -13.46
C VAL A 79 0.49 -3.70 -12.43
N SER A 80 1.51 -2.85 -12.34
CA SER A 80 1.41 -1.64 -11.54
C SER A 80 0.77 -0.50 -12.33
N MET A 81 -0.21 0.15 -11.76
CA MET A 81 -0.85 1.34 -12.31
C MET A 81 0.13 2.52 -12.41
N ASP A 82 1.19 2.51 -11.62
CA ASP A 82 2.25 3.52 -11.66
C ASP A 82 2.96 3.57 -13.02
N ASN A 83 2.90 2.50 -13.81
CA ASN A 83 3.40 2.50 -15.18
C ASN A 83 2.64 3.44 -16.13
N TYR A 84 1.42 3.82 -15.77
CA TYR A 84 0.56 4.68 -16.58
C TYR A 84 0.71 6.16 -16.28
N PHE A 85 1.68 6.57 -15.45
CA PHE A 85 1.94 8.00 -15.22
C PHE A 85 2.28 8.74 -16.50
N LEU A 86 1.83 10.00 -16.57
CA LEU A 86 2.16 10.95 -17.62
C LEU A 86 3.45 11.70 -17.24
N PRO A 87 4.33 12.00 -18.21
CA PRO A 87 5.43 12.94 -18.01
C PRO A 87 4.92 14.27 -17.45
N MET A 88 5.77 14.98 -16.70
CA MET A 88 5.39 16.25 -16.07
C MET A 88 4.94 17.30 -17.09
N GLU A 89 5.58 17.33 -18.25
CA GLU A 89 5.29 18.25 -19.34
C GLU A 89 3.89 18.05 -19.96
N GLU A 90 3.37 16.83 -19.88
CA GLU A 90 2.05 16.45 -20.38
C GLU A 90 0.93 16.63 -19.35
N ASN A 91 1.24 17.15 -18.15
CA ASN A 91 0.35 17.06 -16.99
C ASN A 91 0.07 18.40 -16.28
N GLU A 92 -0.21 19.45 -17.04
CA GLU A 92 -0.56 20.76 -16.47
C GLU A 92 -1.83 20.77 -15.62
N ALA A 93 -2.71 19.77 -15.81
CA ALA A 93 -4.03 19.72 -15.17
C ALA A 93 -4.00 19.17 -13.72
N ALA A 94 -2.93 18.51 -13.29
CA ALA A 94 -2.85 17.91 -11.96
C ALA A 94 -2.27 18.89 -10.93
N ARG A 95 -3.03 19.93 -10.62
CA ARG A 95 -2.67 20.93 -9.61
C ARG A 95 -3.67 20.91 -8.44
N ASP A 96 -3.15 21.22 -7.24
CA ASP A 96 -3.97 21.42 -6.06
C ASP A 96 -4.62 22.83 -6.07
N GLU A 97 -5.41 23.12 -5.05
CA GLU A 97 -6.11 24.40 -4.85
C GLU A 97 -5.16 25.60 -4.70
N ASN A 98 -3.90 25.36 -4.37
CA ASN A 98 -2.85 26.38 -4.22
C ASN A 98 -2.01 26.53 -5.51
N GLY A 99 -2.34 25.78 -6.57
CA GLY A 99 -1.61 25.77 -7.84
C GLY A 99 -0.34 24.91 -7.83
N ASN A 100 -0.06 24.18 -6.74
CA ASN A 100 1.06 23.24 -6.69
C ASN A 100 0.70 21.94 -7.43
N ILE A 101 1.73 21.22 -7.88
CA ILE A 101 1.52 19.91 -8.53
C ILE A 101 0.92 18.95 -7.53
N ASP A 102 -0.24 18.37 -7.87
CA ASP A 102 -0.90 17.33 -7.08
C ASP A 102 -0.43 15.94 -7.51
N PHE A 103 0.59 15.44 -6.83
CA PHE A 103 1.17 14.12 -7.09
C PHE A 103 0.22 12.95 -6.81
N GLU A 104 -0.82 13.16 -6.00
CA GLU A 104 -1.81 12.15 -5.65
C GLU A 104 -3.03 12.18 -6.58
N SER A 105 -3.11 13.14 -7.50
CA SER A 105 -4.24 13.28 -8.42
C SER A 105 -4.33 12.11 -9.43
N PRO A 106 -5.53 11.54 -9.68
CA PRO A 106 -5.73 10.55 -10.74
C PRO A 106 -5.42 11.09 -12.14
N LEU A 107 -5.45 12.42 -12.31
CA LEU A 107 -5.10 13.06 -13.60
C LEU A 107 -3.61 12.92 -13.95
N ARG A 108 -2.78 12.44 -13.01
CA ARG A 108 -1.40 12.04 -13.29
C ARG A 108 -1.28 10.79 -14.16
N LEU A 109 -2.37 10.07 -14.34
CA LEU A 109 -2.41 8.83 -15.13
C LEU A 109 -2.95 9.08 -16.55
N ASP A 110 -2.46 8.33 -17.52
CA ASP A 110 -3.08 8.21 -18.83
C ASP A 110 -4.37 7.39 -18.74
N ILE A 111 -5.41 8.05 -18.23
CA ILE A 111 -6.72 7.44 -18.01
C ILE A 111 -7.31 6.85 -19.30
N PRO A 112 -7.25 7.54 -20.47
CA PRO A 112 -7.78 6.98 -21.71
C PRO A 112 -7.05 5.69 -22.12
N LEU A 113 -5.72 5.63 -22.01
CA LEU A 113 -4.95 4.44 -22.31
C LEU A 113 -5.30 3.31 -21.33
N PHE A 114 -5.36 3.62 -20.03
CA PHE A 114 -5.66 2.63 -19.00
C PHE A 114 -7.03 1.98 -19.23
N LYS A 115 -8.08 2.76 -19.46
CA LYS A 115 -9.45 2.25 -19.73
C LYS A 115 -9.48 1.33 -20.95
N ARG A 116 -8.89 1.77 -22.07
CA ARG A 116 -8.81 0.94 -23.29
C ARG A 116 -8.09 -0.40 -23.04
N GLN A 117 -7.00 -0.36 -22.27
CA GLN A 117 -6.24 -1.58 -21.98
C GLN A 117 -6.93 -2.49 -21.00
N LEU A 118 -7.66 -1.94 -20.02
CA LEU A 118 -8.47 -2.72 -19.07
C LEU A 118 -9.55 -3.54 -19.81
N GLU A 119 -10.26 -2.95 -20.78
CA GLU A 119 -11.23 -3.64 -21.63
C GLU A 119 -10.57 -4.69 -22.51
N LYS A 120 -9.42 -4.39 -23.11
CA LYS A 120 -8.67 -5.34 -23.94
C LYS A 120 -8.20 -6.54 -23.14
N LEU A 121 -7.71 -6.34 -21.92
CA LEU A 121 -7.33 -7.43 -21.01
C LEU A 121 -8.54 -8.33 -20.70
N PHE A 122 -9.70 -7.76 -20.45
CA PHE A 122 -10.93 -8.55 -20.27
C PHE A 122 -11.25 -9.41 -21.49
N ARG A 123 -11.09 -8.87 -22.70
CA ARG A 123 -11.36 -9.57 -23.96
C ARG A 123 -10.23 -10.51 -24.43
N CYS A 124 -9.18 -10.72 -23.65
CA CYS A 124 -7.99 -11.49 -24.03
C CYS A 124 -7.24 -10.92 -25.25
N GLU A 125 -7.37 -9.63 -25.49
CA GLU A 125 -6.63 -8.91 -26.52
C GLU A 125 -5.23 -8.53 -26.00
N GLU A 126 -4.28 -8.41 -26.93
CA GLU A 126 -2.92 -7.97 -26.61
C GLU A 126 -2.87 -6.48 -26.33
N ILE A 127 -2.11 -6.11 -25.30
CA ILE A 127 -1.80 -4.72 -24.93
C ILE A 127 -0.29 -4.53 -24.86
N GLU A 128 0.16 -3.29 -24.90
CA GLU A 128 1.51 -2.89 -24.54
C GLU A 128 1.43 -2.12 -23.21
N ILE A 129 1.83 -2.76 -22.10
CA ILE A 129 1.88 -2.10 -20.78
C ILE A 129 2.92 -0.99 -20.88
N PRO A 130 2.58 0.28 -20.63
CA PRO A 130 3.57 1.35 -20.59
C PRO A 130 4.56 1.10 -19.44
N SER A 131 5.68 1.77 -19.49
CA SER A 131 6.66 1.81 -18.40
C SER A 131 7.00 3.25 -18.08
N PHE A 132 7.07 3.59 -16.79
CA PHE A 132 7.40 4.93 -16.34
C PHE A 132 8.64 4.93 -15.45
N ASP A 133 9.60 5.76 -15.81
CA ASP A 133 10.82 5.98 -15.03
C ASP A 133 10.64 7.21 -14.12
N PHE A 134 10.49 6.96 -12.83
CA PHE A 134 10.27 8.01 -11.83
C PHE A 134 11.51 8.91 -11.63
N ALA A 135 12.71 8.41 -11.86
CA ALA A 135 13.92 9.21 -11.73
C ALA A 135 14.06 10.18 -12.92
N ALA A 136 13.74 9.72 -14.11
CA ALA A 136 13.77 10.52 -15.32
C ALA A 136 12.46 11.29 -15.57
N GLN A 137 11.38 11.03 -14.80
CA GLN A 137 10.02 11.56 -15.01
C GLN A 137 9.53 11.36 -16.46
N ALA A 138 9.83 10.23 -17.08
CA ALA A 138 9.59 9.96 -18.48
C ALA A 138 9.04 8.55 -18.73
N ARG A 139 8.28 8.42 -19.82
CA ARG A 139 7.86 7.11 -20.33
C ARG A 139 9.03 6.37 -20.96
N ARG A 140 9.05 5.06 -20.77
CA ARG A 140 9.97 4.11 -21.38
C ARG A 140 9.20 3.18 -22.31
N LYS A 141 9.96 2.38 -23.09
CA LYS A 141 9.38 1.36 -23.97
C LYS A 141 8.54 0.40 -23.12
N GLY A 142 7.32 0.15 -23.56
CA GLY A 142 6.40 -0.76 -22.93
C GLY A 142 6.74 -2.24 -23.13
N MET A 143 5.99 -3.11 -22.49
CA MET A 143 6.09 -4.55 -22.60
C MET A 143 4.76 -5.15 -23.08
N PRO A 144 4.78 -6.07 -24.06
CA PRO A 144 3.57 -6.74 -24.52
C PRO A 144 3.01 -7.65 -23.41
N LEU A 145 1.70 -7.60 -23.23
CA LEU A 145 0.96 -8.54 -22.39
C LEU A 145 -0.27 -9.02 -23.12
N LYS A 146 -0.48 -10.33 -23.16
CA LYS A 146 -1.70 -10.96 -23.63
C LYS A 146 -2.20 -11.95 -22.59
N ARG A 147 -3.34 -11.64 -21.98
CA ARG A 147 -4.03 -12.57 -21.08
C ARG A 147 -4.63 -13.71 -21.90
N LYS A 148 -4.42 -14.95 -21.49
CA LYS A 148 -5.11 -16.13 -22.07
C LYS A 148 -6.42 -16.38 -21.32
N GLN A 149 -7.31 -17.14 -21.96
CA GLN A 149 -8.51 -17.62 -21.28
C GLN A 149 -8.11 -18.45 -20.03
N GLY A 150 -8.66 -18.11 -18.88
CA GLY A 150 -8.31 -18.74 -17.60
C GLY A 150 -7.19 -18.05 -16.81
N ASP A 151 -6.36 -17.23 -17.45
CA ASP A 151 -5.39 -16.39 -16.73
C ASP A 151 -6.09 -15.25 -16.02
N LEU A 152 -5.45 -14.74 -14.96
CA LEU A 152 -5.84 -13.55 -14.22
C LEU A 152 -4.87 -12.38 -14.46
N VAL A 153 -5.36 -11.16 -14.35
CA VAL A 153 -4.52 -9.96 -14.29
C VAL A 153 -4.81 -9.24 -12.98
N ILE A 154 -3.78 -8.99 -12.18
CA ILE A 154 -3.83 -8.20 -10.96
C ILE A 154 -3.25 -6.84 -11.27
N ILE A 155 -4.06 -5.78 -11.13
CA ILE A 155 -3.64 -4.40 -11.32
C ILE A 155 -3.66 -3.72 -9.96
N GLU A 156 -2.50 -3.24 -9.48
CA GLU A 156 -2.42 -2.53 -8.22
C GLU A 156 -2.09 -1.05 -8.43
N GLY A 157 -2.68 -0.20 -7.59
CA GLY A 157 -2.41 1.23 -7.59
C GLY A 157 -3.37 2.00 -6.69
N ILE A 158 -2.98 3.21 -6.28
CA ILE A 158 -3.80 4.02 -5.37
C ILE A 158 -5.18 4.34 -5.95
N HIS A 159 -5.30 4.42 -7.27
CA HIS A 159 -6.54 4.76 -7.99
C HIS A 159 -7.26 3.56 -8.59
N ALA A 160 -6.88 2.32 -8.23
CA ALA A 160 -7.47 1.12 -8.83
C ALA A 160 -8.98 0.95 -8.53
N LEU A 161 -9.54 1.63 -7.53
CA LEU A 161 -10.97 1.68 -7.25
C LEU A 161 -11.64 3.01 -7.62
N ASN A 162 -10.89 3.98 -8.17
CA ASN A 162 -11.46 5.26 -8.58
C ASN A 162 -12.19 5.12 -9.92
N PRO A 163 -13.52 5.37 -10.00
CA PRO A 163 -14.31 5.19 -11.23
C PRO A 163 -13.88 6.14 -12.35
N MET A 164 -13.29 7.29 -12.02
CA MET A 164 -12.70 8.15 -13.03
C MET A 164 -11.63 7.40 -13.84
N VAL A 165 -10.85 6.52 -13.19
CA VAL A 165 -9.74 5.77 -13.79
C VAL A 165 -10.22 4.45 -14.39
N THR A 166 -11.03 3.69 -13.66
CA THR A 166 -11.42 2.31 -14.05
C THR A 166 -12.72 2.23 -14.82
N GLY A 167 -13.52 3.30 -14.83
CA GLY A 167 -14.86 3.28 -15.43
C GLY A 167 -15.81 2.31 -14.69
N GLU A 168 -16.79 1.80 -15.42
CA GLU A 168 -17.77 0.80 -14.96
C GLU A 168 -17.21 -0.62 -15.23
N SER A 169 -16.25 -1.04 -14.44
CA SER A 169 -15.55 -2.33 -14.63
C SER A 169 -15.99 -3.42 -13.64
N GLU A 170 -16.96 -3.13 -12.77
CA GLU A 170 -17.39 -4.02 -11.68
C GLU A 170 -17.90 -5.39 -12.16
N SER A 171 -18.47 -5.44 -13.36
CA SER A 171 -19.01 -6.68 -13.93
C SER A 171 -17.94 -7.75 -14.22
N PHE A 172 -16.69 -7.34 -14.46
CA PHE A 172 -15.59 -8.25 -14.82
C PHE A 172 -14.37 -8.08 -13.91
N THR A 173 -14.47 -7.31 -12.82
CA THR A 173 -13.36 -7.10 -11.89
C THR A 173 -13.67 -7.57 -10.47
N ASN A 174 -12.65 -8.10 -9.80
CA ASN A 174 -12.60 -8.26 -8.36
C ASN A 174 -11.86 -7.07 -7.75
N CYS A 175 -12.51 -6.35 -6.86
CA CYS A 175 -11.99 -5.14 -6.24
C CYS A 175 -11.56 -5.42 -4.79
N ILE A 176 -10.32 -5.09 -4.46
CA ILE A 176 -9.72 -5.29 -3.13
C ILE A 176 -9.26 -3.95 -2.58
N TYR A 177 -9.57 -3.67 -1.33
CA TYR A 177 -9.01 -2.54 -0.61
C TYR A 177 -8.00 -3.01 0.43
N VAL A 178 -6.75 -2.57 0.28
CA VAL A 178 -5.62 -2.93 1.14
C VAL A 178 -5.26 -1.74 2.01
N SER A 179 -5.36 -1.86 3.33
CA SER A 179 -5.05 -0.77 4.25
C SER A 179 -4.66 -1.28 5.64
N VAL A 180 -3.98 -0.45 6.41
CA VAL A 180 -3.84 -0.64 7.86
C VAL A 180 -5.17 -0.27 8.50
N ARG A 181 -5.80 -1.20 9.23
CA ARG A 181 -7.14 -1.00 9.85
C ARG A 181 -7.11 -1.15 11.36
N THR A 182 -6.25 -2.03 11.87
CA THR A 182 -6.04 -2.21 13.30
C THR A 182 -5.43 -0.94 13.90
N ARG A 183 -5.86 -0.57 15.10
CA ARG A 183 -5.38 0.59 15.83
C ARG A 183 -4.61 0.15 17.07
N LEU A 184 -3.62 0.95 17.46
CA LEU A 184 -2.99 0.84 18.77
C LEU A 184 -3.67 1.80 19.74
N CYS A 185 -3.80 1.39 20.99
CA CYS A 185 -4.23 2.25 22.07
C CYS A 185 -3.24 2.22 23.24
N ASP A 186 -3.00 3.38 23.83
CA ASP A 186 -2.17 3.51 25.03
C ASP A 186 -2.97 3.21 26.32
N ALA A 187 -2.30 3.33 27.46
CA ALA A 187 -2.92 3.06 28.77
C ALA A 187 -4.04 4.08 29.13
N SER A 188 -4.08 5.23 28.50
CA SER A 188 -5.15 6.22 28.68
C SER A 188 -6.36 5.97 27.77
N GLY A 189 -6.25 5.01 26.85
CA GLY A 189 -7.24 4.72 25.81
C GLY A 189 -7.12 5.60 24.58
N GLU A 190 -6.06 6.42 24.49
CA GLU A 190 -5.79 7.22 23.30
C GLU A 190 -5.35 6.34 22.13
N LEU A 191 -5.94 6.59 20.95
CA LEU A 191 -5.75 5.77 19.77
C LEU A 191 -4.68 6.36 18.84
N LEU A 192 -3.73 5.53 18.45
CA LEU A 192 -2.87 5.84 17.30
C LEU A 192 -3.64 5.59 16.01
N HIS A 193 -3.82 6.64 15.21
CA HIS A 193 -4.50 6.50 13.93
C HIS A 193 -3.70 5.62 12.95
N PRO A 194 -4.34 4.74 12.16
CA PRO A 194 -3.65 3.85 11.22
C PRO A 194 -2.74 4.57 10.20
N SER A 195 -3.03 5.82 9.88
CA SER A 195 -2.14 6.64 9.02
C SER A 195 -0.74 6.79 9.62
N LYS A 196 -0.60 6.76 10.95
CA LYS A 196 0.71 6.87 11.63
C LYS A 196 1.58 5.63 11.41
N ILE A 197 0.96 4.44 11.37
CA ILE A 197 1.67 3.20 10.97
C ILE A 197 2.20 3.34 9.54
N ARG A 198 1.37 3.82 8.62
CA ARG A 198 1.80 4.05 7.23
C ARG A 198 2.85 5.16 7.11
N LEU A 199 2.76 6.20 7.94
CA LEU A 199 3.80 7.23 8.01
C LEU A 199 5.12 6.64 8.49
N MET A 200 5.14 5.81 9.55
CA MET A 200 6.35 5.12 10.01
C MET A 200 6.95 4.25 8.90
N ARG A 201 6.13 3.46 8.20
CA ARG A 201 6.55 2.69 7.01
C ARG A 201 7.21 3.57 5.95
N ARG A 202 6.63 4.75 5.67
CA ARG A 202 7.21 5.71 4.71
C ARG A 202 8.51 6.34 5.20
N LEU A 203 8.58 6.75 6.47
CA LEU A 203 9.80 7.32 7.05
C LEU A 203 11.00 6.39 6.84
N MET A 204 10.82 5.09 7.07
CA MET A 204 11.88 4.09 6.85
C MET A 204 12.17 3.87 5.38
N ARG A 205 11.13 3.59 4.57
CA ARG A 205 11.30 3.31 3.14
C ARG A 205 11.91 4.50 2.38
N ASP A 206 11.41 5.72 2.64
CA ASP A 206 11.87 6.91 1.92
C ASP A 206 13.32 7.24 2.30
N LYS A 207 13.72 6.99 3.56
CA LYS A 207 15.12 7.07 3.99
C LYS A 207 16.00 6.03 3.31
N LEU A 208 15.59 4.75 3.29
CA LEU A 208 16.40 3.65 2.76
C LEU A 208 16.54 3.67 1.24
N TYR A 209 15.46 3.95 0.52
CA TYR A 209 15.40 3.72 -0.93
C TYR A 209 15.28 5.00 -1.76
N ARG A 210 14.92 6.13 -1.15
CA ARG A 210 14.69 7.39 -1.87
C ARG A 210 15.60 8.52 -1.44
N GLY A 211 16.46 8.31 -0.44
CA GLY A 211 17.41 9.29 0.07
C GLY A 211 16.74 10.54 0.68
N ARG A 212 15.47 10.44 1.09
CA ARG A 212 14.74 11.56 1.70
C ARG A 212 15.01 11.63 3.20
N SER A 213 15.08 12.85 3.70
CA SER A 213 15.08 13.12 5.13
C SER A 213 13.72 12.82 5.76
N LEU A 214 13.69 12.69 7.10
CA LEU A 214 12.43 12.51 7.82
C LEU A 214 11.53 13.75 7.68
N ALA A 215 12.11 14.97 7.71
CA ALA A 215 11.36 16.23 7.53
C ALA A 215 10.63 16.27 6.19
N GLU A 216 11.35 15.98 5.09
CA GLU A 216 10.73 15.90 3.75
C GLU A 216 9.60 14.87 3.71
N THR A 217 9.76 13.72 4.39
CA THR A 217 8.71 12.70 4.43
C THR A 217 7.50 13.16 5.23
N PHE A 218 7.67 13.86 6.37
CA PHE A 218 6.56 14.47 7.14
C PHE A 218 5.78 15.48 6.29
N GLU A 219 6.49 16.36 5.58
CA GLU A 219 5.86 17.36 4.70
C GLU A 219 5.07 16.72 3.57
N PHE A 220 5.69 15.76 2.88
CA PHE A 220 5.04 15.01 1.80
C PHE A 220 3.82 14.25 2.28
N PHE A 221 3.84 13.74 3.51
CA PHE A 221 2.74 12.92 4.01
C PHE A 221 1.42 13.69 4.13
N ARG A 222 1.47 15.01 4.36
CA ARG A 222 0.27 15.85 4.37
C ARG A 222 -0.44 15.86 3.01
N SER A 223 0.32 15.94 1.92
CA SER A 223 -0.27 15.87 0.57
C SER A 223 -0.80 14.47 0.26
N VAL A 224 -0.15 13.42 0.77
CA VAL A 224 -0.61 12.03 0.65
C VAL A 224 -1.94 11.83 1.40
N GLU A 225 -2.08 12.30 2.64
CA GLU A 225 -3.34 12.20 3.39
C GLU A 225 -4.47 13.00 2.70
N ARG A 226 -4.16 14.20 2.17
CA ARG A 226 -5.13 14.95 1.37
C ARG A 226 -5.59 14.16 0.15
N GLY A 227 -4.64 13.63 -0.63
CA GLY A 227 -4.96 12.83 -1.82
C GLY A 227 -5.74 11.54 -1.48
N GLU A 228 -5.42 10.89 -0.37
CA GLU A 228 -6.18 9.75 0.14
C GLU A 228 -7.64 10.10 0.38
N ASN A 229 -7.88 11.21 1.09
CA ASN A 229 -9.23 11.68 1.41
C ASN A 229 -10.04 12.07 0.16
N LEU A 230 -9.39 12.66 -0.85
CA LEU A 230 -10.04 13.14 -2.08
C LEU A 230 -10.25 12.03 -3.12
N TYR A 231 -9.27 11.13 -3.28
CA TYR A 231 -9.20 10.27 -4.46
C TYR A 231 -9.24 8.78 -4.17
N ILE A 232 -9.11 8.35 -2.90
CA ILE A 232 -9.05 6.93 -2.53
C ILE A 232 -10.21 6.56 -1.60
N MET A 233 -10.32 7.24 -0.46
CA MET A 233 -11.32 6.93 0.58
C MET A 233 -12.78 6.98 0.09
N PRO A 234 -13.19 7.91 -0.79
CA PRO A 234 -14.57 7.95 -1.30
C PRO A 234 -14.96 6.69 -2.06
N TYR A 235 -13.99 5.92 -2.57
CA TYR A 235 -14.25 4.76 -3.44
C TYR A 235 -13.95 3.42 -2.77
N LYS A 236 -13.55 3.40 -1.50
CA LYS A 236 -13.26 2.15 -0.79
C LYS A 236 -14.45 1.17 -0.72
N GLN A 237 -15.69 1.69 -0.72
CA GLN A 237 -16.91 0.88 -0.71
C GLN A 237 -17.12 0.07 -2.00
N ARG A 238 -16.37 0.36 -3.08
CA ARG A 238 -16.37 -0.47 -4.30
C ARG A 238 -15.60 -1.77 -4.13
N ALA A 239 -14.83 -1.92 -3.05
CA ALA A 239 -14.14 -3.17 -2.76
C ALA A 239 -15.11 -4.30 -2.43
N ASN A 240 -14.88 -5.46 -3.03
CA ASN A 240 -15.62 -6.69 -2.71
C ASN A 240 -15.16 -7.26 -1.36
N PHE A 241 -13.91 -6.99 -0.97
CA PHE A 241 -13.34 -7.36 0.32
C PHE A 241 -12.11 -6.52 0.66
N ASP A 242 -11.78 -6.49 1.94
CA ASP A 242 -10.68 -5.71 2.49
C ASP A 242 -9.57 -6.64 3.00
N ILE A 243 -8.33 -6.14 2.96
CA ILE A 243 -7.18 -6.78 3.60
C ILE A 243 -6.59 -5.80 4.61
N ASP A 244 -6.52 -6.20 5.89
CA ASP A 244 -5.79 -5.46 6.91
C ASP A 244 -4.32 -5.89 6.89
N THR A 245 -3.46 -4.94 6.57
CA THR A 245 -2.01 -5.17 6.47
C THR A 245 -1.27 -4.79 7.74
N PHE A 246 -1.96 -4.54 8.84
CA PHE A 246 -1.31 -4.34 10.13
C PHE A 246 -0.67 -5.65 10.59
N ILE A 247 0.64 -5.64 10.76
CA ILE A 247 1.39 -6.76 11.34
C ILE A 247 1.65 -6.44 12.80
N GLU A 248 1.14 -7.27 13.71
CA GLU A 248 1.08 -6.93 15.14
C GLU A 248 2.43 -6.54 15.75
N TYR A 249 3.51 -7.15 15.30
CA TYR A 249 4.86 -6.88 15.82
C TYR A 249 5.58 -5.70 15.11
N GLU A 250 5.06 -5.16 14.00
CA GLU A 250 5.76 -4.13 13.22
C GLU A 250 6.10 -2.85 14.02
N PRO A 251 5.23 -2.32 14.90
CA PRO A 251 5.58 -1.12 15.65
C PRO A 251 6.72 -1.33 16.65
N LEU A 252 6.88 -2.56 17.16
CA LEU A 252 7.98 -2.93 18.05
C LEU A 252 9.33 -2.90 17.32
N VAL A 253 9.36 -3.38 16.06
CA VAL A 253 10.54 -3.30 15.20
C VAL A 253 10.85 -1.86 14.83
N TYR A 254 9.84 -1.07 14.47
CA TYR A 254 9.99 0.33 14.05
C TYR A 254 10.53 1.22 15.16
N ARG A 255 10.26 0.88 16.42
CA ARG A 255 10.75 1.60 17.58
C ARG A 255 12.27 1.83 17.53
N ASP A 256 13.03 0.77 17.41
CA ASP A 256 14.49 0.88 17.49
C ASP A 256 15.12 1.46 16.22
N ILE A 257 14.41 1.41 15.10
CA ILE A 257 14.85 2.03 13.85
C ILE A 257 14.60 3.54 13.85
N LEU A 258 13.43 3.98 14.33
CA LEU A 258 12.99 5.38 14.19
C LEU A 258 13.34 6.25 15.40
N LEU A 259 13.26 5.74 16.65
CA LEU A 259 13.49 6.58 17.84
C LEU A 259 14.85 7.29 17.86
N PRO A 260 15.98 6.65 17.47
CA PRO A 260 17.27 7.36 17.43
C PRO A 260 17.28 8.55 16.47
N ASP A 261 16.61 8.43 15.33
CA ASP A 261 16.55 9.49 14.33
C ASP A 261 15.60 10.61 14.77
N LEU A 262 14.44 10.25 15.31
CA LEU A 262 13.48 11.21 15.84
C LEU A 262 14.08 12.03 17.00
N ALA A 263 14.83 11.39 17.91
CA ALA A 263 15.46 12.04 19.03
C ALA A 263 16.57 13.04 18.63
N ARG A 264 17.32 12.75 17.54
CA ARG A 264 18.41 13.63 17.06
C ARG A 264 17.91 14.98 16.56
N ALA A 265 16.71 15.01 16.00
CA ALA A 265 16.16 16.20 15.35
C ALA A 265 14.82 16.63 15.96
N SER A 266 14.65 16.40 17.27
CA SER A 266 13.40 16.70 17.98
C SER A 266 12.96 18.17 17.87
N GLN A 267 13.88 19.12 17.82
CA GLN A 267 13.56 20.54 17.62
C GLN A 267 13.07 20.83 16.20
N GLU A 268 13.63 20.18 15.19
CA GLU A 268 13.23 20.31 13.79
C GLU A 268 11.82 19.76 13.57
N TYR A 269 11.48 18.65 14.26
CA TYR A 269 10.21 17.95 14.07
C TYR A 269 9.08 18.43 15.00
N ALA A 270 9.37 19.28 16.00
CA ALA A 270 8.39 19.76 16.98
C ALA A 270 7.17 20.47 16.35
N GLY A 271 7.31 20.99 15.11
CA GLY A 271 6.21 21.60 14.34
C GLY A 271 5.27 20.62 13.63
N TYR A 272 5.59 19.33 13.61
CA TYR A 272 4.76 18.30 12.98
C TYR A 272 3.91 17.60 14.04
N ALA A 273 2.59 17.72 13.95
CA ALA A 273 1.67 17.08 14.90
C ALA A 273 1.88 15.55 14.96
N ASP A 274 2.14 14.93 13.80
CA ASP A 274 2.36 13.50 13.70
C ASP A 274 3.61 13.01 14.42
N TYR A 275 4.62 13.86 14.55
CA TYR A 275 5.86 13.54 15.25
C TYR A 275 5.61 13.18 16.72
N ALA A 276 4.87 14.03 17.43
CA ALA A 276 4.61 13.86 18.86
C ALA A 276 3.85 12.55 19.15
N ASP A 277 2.88 12.23 18.32
CA ASP A 277 2.12 10.98 18.44
C ASP A 277 3.02 9.75 18.21
N ILE A 278 3.78 9.75 17.11
CA ILE A 278 4.67 8.63 16.77
C ILE A 278 5.73 8.44 17.86
N GLU A 279 6.38 9.52 18.28
CA GLU A 279 7.42 9.45 19.31
C GLU A 279 6.87 8.91 20.63
N ARG A 280 5.72 9.39 21.07
CA ARG A 280 5.05 8.95 22.31
C ARG A 280 4.71 7.47 22.26
N PHE A 281 4.09 6.99 21.18
CA PHE A 281 3.74 5.59 21.04
C PHE A 281 4.97 4.69 20.94
N LEU A 282 5.98 5.06 20.16
CA LEU A 282 7.21 4.31 20.05
C LEU A 282 7.97 4.20 21.39
N LYS A 283 8.01 5.27 22.18
CA LYS A 283 8.64 5.25 23.52
C LYS A 283 7.94 4.30 24.49
N ALA A 284 6.66 4.08 24.35
CA ALA A 284 5.86 3.21 25.21
C ALA A 284 5.95 1.72 24.82
N LEU A 285 6.46 1.41 23.63
CA LEU A 285 6.60 0.03 23.12
C LEU A 285 7.91 -0.62 23.60
N SER A 286 7.88 -1.94 23.79
CA SER A 286 9.07 -2.76 23.97
C SER A 286 9.82 -2.91 22.64
N PRO A 287 11.17 -3.05 22.63
CA PRO A 287 11.91 -3.30 21.41
C PRO A 287 11.70 -4.73 20.90
N LEU A 288 11.81 -4.89 19.56
CA LEU A 288 11.90 -6.19 18.91
C LEU A 288 12.97 -6.10 17.82
N GLU A 289 13.93 -7.01 17.85
CA GLU A 289 15.08 -6.99 16.95
C GLU A 289 14.66 -7.19 15.48
N GLN A 290 15.15 -6.33 14.59
CA GLN A 290 14.89 -6.40 13.15
C GLN A 290 15.32 -7.74 12.54
N GLY A 291 16.38 -8.37 13.09
CA GLY A 291 16.89 -9.68 12.63
C GLY A 291 15.92 -10.83 12.80
N LEU A 292 14.91 -10.71 13.67
CA LEU A 292 13.87 -11.72 13.87
C LEU A 292 12.76 -11.67 12.81
N VAL A 293 12.68 -10.58 12.03
CA VAL A 293 11.65 -10.42 11.00
C VAL A 293 11.90 -11.39 9.85
N PRO A 294 10.94 -12.23 9.46
CA PRO A 294 11.10 -13.15 8.33
C PRO A 294 11.42 -12.42 7.03
N ASP A 295 12.27 -13.02 6.18
CA ASP A 295 12.67 -12.42 4.90
C ASP A 295 11.48 -12.16 3.95
N ASN A 296 10.46 -12.98 4.06
CA ASN A 296 9.23 -12.85 3.28
C ASN A 296 8.16 -12.00 3.98
N SER A 297 8.42 -11.36 5.12
CA SER A 297 7.45 -10.50 5.78
C SER A 297 7.08 -9.28 4.93
N LEU A 298 5.80 -8.84 5.04
CA LEU A 298 5.34 -7.59 4.42
C LEU A 298 6.18 -6.39 4.86
N ILE A 299 6.61 -6.35 6.10
CA ILE A 299 7.33 -5.19 6.63
C ILE A 299 8.75 -5.04 6.05
N ARG A 300 9.31 -6.08 5.42
CA ARG A 300 10.57 -5.99 4.66
C ARG A 300 10.52 -4.99 3.51
N GLU A 301 9.34 -4.73 2.96
CA GLU A 301 9.15 -3.63 1.99
C GLU A 301 9.63 -2.28 2.55
N PHE A 302 9.62 -2.12 3.88
CA PHE A 302 9.88 -0.83 4.53
C PHE A 302 11.20 -0.79 5.29
N ILE A 303 11.68 -1.92 5.81
CA ILE A 303 12.88 -1.99 6.65
C ILE A 303 14.10 -2.59 5.96
N GLY A 304 13.95 -3.18 4.77
CA GLY A 304 15.01 -3.84 4.02
C GLY A 304 15.25 -5.30 4.41
#